data_b996fd8af303d2f87647f8aac5595bf5
#
_entry.id   b996fd8af303d2f87647f8aac5595bf5
#
_cell.length_a   1.000
_cell.length_b   1.000
_cell.length_c   1.000
_cell.angle_alpha   90.00
_cell.angle_beta   90.00
_cell.angle_gamma   90.00
#
_symmetry.space_group_name_H-M   'P 1'
#
loop_
_entity.id
_entity.type
_entity.pdbx_description
1 polymer ?
#
loop_
_entity_poly.entity_id
_entity_poly.type
_entity_poly.pdbx_seq_one_letter_code
_entity_poly.pdbx_strand_id
1 'polypeptide(L)'
;MNKITLFIIVLISSNCFSQKLQKDFQLSKILDETSGLEIVDDLFITQNDSGNDPVIYYMDFKGKIVNQRKITGFENNDWEDLAVDDQFIYIADMGNNYDTRKNLSIIKIPRKLDSNDTFESINFKYPEQSDFNYKRLSEFDAEALISIENNLLIFTKNRAKKISDLYILPKTKGEYDAKKIGSLNTKSIVTGGDFNSELNLLALTSTISFDEYYMLIIKNFSLSVKNDYEIDMYEIPIGKTQVEAIKIIDENTFWITSEDESSSSSARLMKIKL
;
A
#
# COMPACT_ATOMS: atom_id res chain seq x y z
N MET A 1 30.79 -18.55 -58.57
CA MET A 1 30.22 -19.11 -57.32
C MET A 1 29.65 -17.96 -56.52
N ASN A 2 28.32 -17.75 -56.60
CA ASN A 2 27.63 -16.68 -55.85
C ASN A 2 27.33 -17.19 -54.46
N LYS A 3 27.87 -16.53 -53.43
CA LYS A 3 27.52 -16.79 -52.02
C LYS A 3 26.21 -16.06 -51.69
N ILE A 4 25.14 -16.82 -51.48
CA ILE A 4 23.87 -16.29 -50.96
C ILE A 4 24.04 -16.17 -49.45
N THR A 5 24.06 -14.93 -48.93
CA THR A 5 24.06 -14.64 -47.52
C THR A 5 22.60 -14.65 -47.03
N LEU A 6 22.22 -15.67 -46.28
CA LEU A 6 20.89 -15.78 -45.70
C LEU A 6 20.80 -14.86 -44.45
N PHE A 7 20.04 -13.80 -44.57
CA PHE A 7 19.69 -12.94 -43.40
C PHE A 7 18.54 -13.59 -42.66
N ILE A 8 18.81 -14.11 -41.44
CA ILE A 8 17.76 -14.56 -40.51
C ILE A 8 17.29 -13.33 -39.76
N ILE A 9 16.10 -12.82 -40.07
CA ILE A 9 15.42 -11.80 -39.28
C ILE A 9 14.78 -12.54 -38.13
N VAL A 10 15.36 -12.40 -36.92
CA VAL A 10 14.73 -12.81 -35.66
C VAL A 10 13.69 -11.74 -35.29
N LEU A 11 12.43 -12.04 -35.56
CA LEU A 11 11.30 -11.28 -35.03
C LEU A 11 11.22 -11.52 -33.51
N ILE A 12 11.80 -10.61 -32.76
CA ILE A 12 11.54 -10.53 -31.31
C ILE A 12 10.12 -9.99 -31.18
N SER A 13 9.14 -10.87 -30.95
CA SER A 13 7.81 -10.46 -30.52
C SER A 13 7.95 -9.93 -29.08
N SER A 14 8.08 -8.62 -28.93
CA SER A 14 7.82 -7.96 -27.65
C SER A 14 6.33 -8.15 -27.34
N ASN A 15 6.02 -9.08 -26.47
CA ASN A 15 4.70 -9.15 -25.86
C ASN A 15 4.53 -7.85 -25.02
N CYS A 16 3.93 -6.85 -25.63
CA CYS A 16 3.47 -5.68 -24.90
C CYS A 16 2.25 -6.15 -24.09
N PHE A 17 2.45 -6.57 -22.86
CA PHE A 17 1.36 -6.82 -21.93
C PHE A 17 0.77 -5.44 -21.59
N SER A 18 -0.36 -5.15 -22.21
CA SER A 18 -1.13 -3.94 -21.93
C SER A 18 -2.00 -4.24 -20.71
N GLN A 19 -1.80 -3.50 -19.62
CA GLN A 19 -2.66 -3.52 -18.45
C GLN A 19 -4.09 -3.18 -18.89
N LYS A 20 -5.05 -3.98 -18.42
CA LYS A 20 -6.46 -3.79 -18.76
C LYS A 20 -7.25 -3.36 -17.54
N LEU A 21 -7.77 -2.16 -17.57
CA LEU A 21 -8.81 -1.71 -16.64
C LEU A 21 -10.09 -2.52 -16.90
N GLN A 22 -10.43 -3.41 -15.97
CA GLN A 22 -11.61 -4.30 -16.10
C GLN A 22 -12.86 -3.72 -15.46
N LYS A 23 -12.69 -3.02 -14.35
CA LYS A 23 -13.77 -2.37 -13.58
C LYS A 23 -13.30 -1.02 -13.10
N ASP A 24 -14.25 -0.12 -12.97
CA ASP A 24 -14.05 1.24 -12.55
C ASP A 24 -15.34 1.74 -11.91
N PHE A 25 -15.31 1.89 -10.59
CA PHE A 25 -16.45 2.30 -9.81
C PHE A 25 -16.12 3.59 -9.07
N GLN A 26 -16.97 4.57 -9.20
CA GLN A 26 -16.90 5.78 -8.41
C GLN A 26 -17.28 5.47 -6.96
N LEU A 27 -16.46 5.91 -6.02
CA LEU A 27 -16.74 5.78 -4.61
C LEU A 27 -17.63 6.93 -4.09
N SER A 28 -18.19 6.73 -2.91
CA SER A 28 -18.92 7.77 -2.20
C SER A 28 -17.97 8.90 -1.80
N LYS A 29 -18.45 10.14 -1.81
CA LYS A 29 -17.69 11.31 -1.33
C LYS A 29 -17.16 11.20 0.10
N ILE A 30 -17.73 10.34 0.93
CA ILE A 30 -17.20 10.06 2.26
C ILE A 30 -15.85 9.33 2.23
N LEU A 31 -15.44 8.81 1.06
CA LEU A 31 -14.19 8.11 0.80
C LEU A 31 -13.27 8.92 -0.13
N ASP A 32 -13.38 10.25 -0.12
CA ASP A 32 -12.61 11.10 -1.02
C ASP A 32 -11.10 10.94 -0.86
N GLU A 33 -10.65 10.60 0.35
CA GLU A 33 -9.24 10.37 0.69
C GLU A 33 -8.99 8.90 1.07
N THR A 34 -9.58 7.96 0.29
CA THR A 34 -9.44 6.52 0.56
C THR A 34 -7.99 6.08 0.47
N SER A 35 -7.47 5.52 1.56
CA SER A 35 -6.14 4.95 1.69
C SER A 35 -6.23 3.56 2.31
N GLY A 36 -5.38 2.62 1.89
CA GLY A 36 -5.47 1.21 2.30
C GLY A 36 -6.67 0.46 1.72
N LEU A 37 -6.47 -0.80 1.34
CA LEU A 37 -7.52 -1.65 0.79
C LEU A 37 -7.28 -3.11 1.14
N GLU A 38 -8.19 -3.69 1.94
CA GLU A 38 -8.13 -5.08 2.33
C GLU A 38 -9.46 -5.80 2.10
N ILE A 39 -9.47 -7.12 2.21
CA ILE A 39 -10.70 -7.93 2.12
C ILE A 39 -10.92 -8.66 3.44
N VAL A 40 -12.10 -8.44 4.02
CA VAL A 40 -12.57 -9.09 5.26
C VAL A 40 -13.99 -9.58 5.04
N ASP A 41 -14.22 -10.88 5.26
CA ASP A 41 -15.55 -11.51 5.18
C ASP A 41 -16.34 -11.15 3.89
N ASP A 42 -15.67 -11.28 2.73
CA ASP A 42 -16.21 -10.98 1.39
C ASP A 42 -16.59 -9.50 1.17
N LEU A 43 -16.01 -8.60 1.93
CA LEU A 43 -16.16 -7.15 1.76
C LEU A 43 -14.78 -6.50 1.63
N PHE A 44 -14.67 -5.47 0.83
CA PHE A 44 -13.54 -4.55 0.94
C PHE A 44 -13.64 -3.76 2.22
N ILE A 45 -12.50 -3.52 2.86
CA ILE A 45 -12.35 -2.52 3.91
C ILE A 45 -11.35 -1.46 3.47
N THR A 46 -11.63 -0.21 3.83
CA THR A 46 -10.76 0.95 3.60
C THR A 46 -10.95 1.95 4.73
N GLN A 47 -10.05 2.90 4.84
CA GLN A 47 -10.16 4.11 5.67
C GLN A 47 -9.84 5.34 4.81
N ASN A 48 -10.04 6.52 5.33
CA ASN A 48 -9.50 7.75 4.76
C ASN A 48 -8.18 8.11 5.44
N ASP A 49 -7.35 8.84 4.72
CA ASP A 49 -6.11 9.45 5.18
C ASP A 49 -6.35 10.51 6.29
N SER A 50 -5.32 11.26 6.63
CA SER A 50 -5.25 12.23 7.73
C SER A 50 -6.38 13.27 7.75
N GLY A 51 -6.72 13.73 8.95
CA GLY A 51 -7.74 14.77 9.14
C GLY A 51 -9.18 14.29 9.09
N ASN A 52 -9.42 13.02 8.81
CA ASN A 52 -10.73 12.38 8.78
C ASN A 52 -11.09 11.72 10.11
N ASP A 53 -12.36 11.35 10.26
CA ASP A 53 -12.80 10.54 11.41
C ASP A 53 -12.08 9.18 11.43
N PRO A 54 -11.75 8.63 12.62
CA PRO A 54 -11.15 7.31 12.77
C PRO A 54 -12.18 6.21 12.50
N VAL A 55 -12.43 5.93 11.21
CA VAL A 55 -13.46 5.00 10.75
C VAL A 55 -12.92 4.06 9.69
N ILE A 56 -13.20 2.77 9.84
CA ILE A 56 -13.07 1.79 8.76
C ILE A 56 -14.43 1.64 8.08
N TYR A 57 -14.43 1.70 6.76
CA TYR A 57 -15.58 1.51 5.91
C TYR A 57 -15.54 0.13 5.27
N TYR A 58 -16.68 -0.55 5.28
CA TYR A 58 -16.87 -1.85 4.63
C TYR A 58 -17.67 -1.64 3.35
N MET A 59 -17.15 -2.12 2.23
CA MET A 59 -17.74 -1.93 0.90
C MET A 59 -17.99 -3.28 0.21
N ASP A 60 -19.03 -3.33 -0.60
CA ASP A 60 -19.18 -4.42 -1.56
C ASP A 60 -18.17 -4.29 -2.72
N PHE A 61 -18.09 -5.30 -3.58
CA PHE A 61 -17.18 -5.31 -4.74
C PHE A 61 -17.56 -4.31 -5.87
N LYS A 62 -18.47 -3.39 -5.58
CA LYS A 62 -18.81 -2.23 -6.44
C LYS A 62 -18.49 -0.90 -5.77
N GLY A 63 -17.85 -0.92 -4.60
CA GLY A 63 -17.51 0.27 -3.84
C GLY A 63 -18.66 0.89 -3.05
N LYS A 64 -19.82 0.20 -2.94
CA LYS A 64 -20.93 0.68 -2.12
C LYS A 64 -20.64 0.38 -0.65
N ILE A 65 -20.63 1.40 0.20
CA ILE A 65 -20.52 1.24 1.65
C ILE A 65 -21.75 0.47 2.16
N VAL A 66 -21.50 -0.63 2.86
CA VAL A 66 -22.51 -1.49 3.47
C VAL A 66 -22.46 -1.46 4.98
N ASN A 67 -21.32 -1.09 5.56
CA ASN A 67 -21.12 -0.94 7.00
C ASN A 67 -19.97 0.01 7.28
N GLN A 68 -19.87 0.49 8.53
CA GLN A 68 -18.74 1.27 9.01
C GLN A 68 -18.45 0.97 10.49
N ARG A 69 -17.20 1.12 10.88
CA ARG A 69 -16.73 0.86 12.25
C ARG A 69 -15.88 2.03 12.74
N LYS A 70 -16.39 2.77 13.71
CA LYS A 70 -15.62 3.82 14.39
C LYS A 70 -14.61 3.21 15.35
N ILE A 71 -13.37 3.64 15.29
CA ILE A 71 -12.26 3.18 16.13
C ILE A 71 -12.17 4.10 17.34
N THR A 72 -12.89 3.75 18.40
CA THR A 72 -12.99 4.56 19.63
C THR A 72 -11.70 4.52 20.43
N GLY A 73 -11.30 5.68 20.97
CA GLY A 73 -10.09 5.81 21.79
C GLY A 73 -8.82 6.08 20.98
N PHE A 74 -8.95 6.21 19.66
CA PHE A 74 -7.88 6.58 18.74
C PHE A 74 -8.32 7.75 17.86
N GLU A 75 -7.36 8.51 17.40
CA GLU A 75 -7.54 9.58 16.40
C GLU A 75 -6.93 9.12 15.09
N ASN A 76 -7.42 9.64 13.97
CA ASN A 76 -6.73 9.55 12.70
C ASN A 76 -5.74 10.73 12.61
N ASN A 77 -4.49 10.48 13.03
CA ASN A 77 -3.47 11.51 12.90
C ASN A 77 -2.91 11.55 11.46
N ASP A 78 -2.64 10.36 10.91
CA ASP A 78 -2.09 10.20 9.56
C ASP A 78 -2.15 8.70 9.19
N TRP A 79 -3.39 8.22 8.91
CA TRP A 79 -3.62 6.81 8.58
C TRP A 79 -3.33 6.56 7.11
N GLU A 80 -2.39 5.68 6.85
CA GLU A 80 -1.87 5.46 5.50
C GLU A 80 -2.33 4.14 4.88
N ASP A 81 -2.37 3.04 5.63
CA ASP A 81 -2.67 1.73 5.06
C ASP A 81 -3.35 0.79 6.07
N LEU A 82 -3.86 -0.32 5.56
CA LEU A 82 -4.44 -1.44 6.31
C LEU A 82 -3.70 -2.73 6.00
N ALA A 83 -3.52 -3.56 7.02
CA ALA A 83 -3.16 -4.96 6.83
C ALA A 83 -4.08 -5.85 7.64
N VAL A 84 -4.26 -7.10 7.21
CA VAL A 84 -5.10 -8.07 7.90
C VAL A 84 -4.39 -9.40 8.11
N ASP A 85 -4.81 -10.12 9.14
CA ASP A 85 -4.58 -11.55 9.29
C ASP A 85 -5.90 -12.26 9.66
N ASP A 86 -5.82 -13.52 10.04
CA ASP A 86 -7.02 -14.31 10.37
C ASP A 86 -7.84 -13.74 11.54
N GLN A 87 -7.22 -12.99 12.44
CA GLN A 87 -7.81 -12.53 13.69
C GLN A 87 -7.97 -11.01 13.79
N PHE A 88 -7.07 -10.25 13.16
CA PHE A 88 -6.94 -8.82 13.38
C PHE A 88 -6.89 -8.00 12.10
N ILE A 89 -7.31 -6.74 12.23
CA ILE A 89 -7.06 -5.66 11.28
C ILE A 89 -6.03 -4.75 11.94
N TYR A 90 -5.04 -4.33 11.18
CA TYR A 90 -3.97 -3.42 11.57
C TYR A 90 -4.13 -2.14 10.77
N ILE A 91 -4.23 -1.00 11.45
CA ILE A 91 -4.41 0.33 10.86
C ILE A 91 -3.09 1.07 11.05
N ALA A 92 -2.49 1.53 9.99
CA ALA A 92 -1.18 2.18 9.99
C ALA A 92 -1.31 3.69 10.24
N ASP A 93 -1.26 4.15 11.49
CA ASP A 93 -1.13 5.57 11.85
C ASP A 93 0.34 5.97 11.83
N MET A 94 0.92 6.02 10.62
CA MET A 94 2.37 6.09 10.42
C MET A 94 2.85 7.13 9.41
N GLY A 95 1.96 7.89 8.79
CA GLY A 95 2.33 8.98 7.90
C GLY A 95 3.22 10.00 8.63
N ASN A 96 4.24 10.49 7.94
CA ASN A 96 5.24 11.38 8.52
C ASN A 96 5.86 12.26 7.42
N ASN A 97 5.01 12.89 6.65
CA ASN A 97 5.30 13.64 5.43
C ASN A 97 6.50 14.60 5.52
N TYR A 98 6.82 15.06 6.73
CA TYR A 98 7.89 16.04 6.96
C TYR A 98 8.95 15.58 7.97
N ASP A 99 8.99 14.29 8.30
CA ASP A 99 9.88 13.68 9.31
C ASP A 99 9.74 14.31 10.72
N THR A 100 8.58 14.83 11.07
CA THR A 100 8.38 15.58 12.33
C THR A 100 7.65 14.77 13.41
N ARG A 101 6.98 13.68 13.06
CA ARG A 101 6.16 12.88 14.00
C ARG A 101 7.02 12.01 14.89
N LYS A 102 6.55 11.87 16.16
CA LYS A 102 7.16 11.02 17.21
C LYS A 102 6.18 10.00 17.78
N ASN A 103 4.92 10.04 17.33
CA ASN A 103 3.81 9.23 17.81
C ASN A 103 3.33 8.24 16.74
N LEU A 104 4.25 7.59 16.05
CA LEU A 104 3.91 6.61 15.05
C LEU A 104 3.37 5.34 15.71
N SER A 105 2.29 4.78 15.16
CA SER A 105 1.68 3.58 15.72
C SER A 105 0.94 2.74 14.68
N ILE A 106 0.75 1.47 15.01
CA ILE A 106 -0.19 0.59 14.31
C ILE A 106 -1.31 0.27 15.31
N ILE A 107 -2.55 0.57 14.94
CA ILE A 107 -3.72 0.27 15.76
C ILE A 107 -4.17 -1.14 15.37
N LYS A 108 -4.24 -2.03 16.37
CA LYS A 108 -4.64 -3.42 16.19
C LYS A 108 -6.05 -3.61 16.72
N ILE A 109 -6.95 -4.08 15.89
CA ILE A 109 -8.35 -4.32 16.23
C ILE A 109 -8.79 -5.72 15.80
N PRO A 110 -9.69 -6.40 16.56
CA PRO A 110 -10.21 -7.69 16.12
C PRO A 110 -11.00 -7.57 14.82
N ARG A 111 -10.88 -8.56 13.93
CA ARG A 111 -11.73 -8.63 12.72
C ARG A 111 -13.20 -8.73 13.07
N LYS A 112 -13.53 -9.59 14.02
CA LYS A 112 -14.90 -9.76 14.54
C LYS A 112 -15.05 -8.94 15.81
N LEU A 113 -16.09 -8.11 15.88
CA LEU A 113 -16.41 -7.37 17.09
C LEU A 113 -17.10 -8.29 18.09
N ASP A 114 -16.52 -8.37 19.31
CA ASP A 114 -17.25 -8.69 20.51
C ASP A 114 -17.41 -7.42 21.34
N SER A 115 -18.49 -7.32 22.14
CA SER A 115 -18.78 -6.16 22.98
C SER A 115 -17.70 -5.83 24.03
N ASN A 116 -16.76 -6.74 24.26
CA ASN A 116 -15.65 -6.62 25.20
C ASN A 116 -14.29 -6.39 24.54
N ASP A 117 -14.26 -6.21 23.21
CA ASP A 117 -13.00 -6.04 22.47
C ASP A 117 -12.30 -4.74 22.88
N THR A 118 -11.03 -4.86 23.23
CA THR A 118 -10.12 -3.74 23.42
C THR A 118 -9.28 -3.55 22.18
N PHE A 119 -9.14 -2.31 21.74
CA PHE A 119 -8.21 -1.95 20.68
C PHE A 119 -6.82 -1.75 21.29
N GLU A 120 -5.81 -2.19 20.57
CA GLU A 120 -4.42 -2.18 21.04
C GLU A 120 -3.59 -1.26 20.16
N SER A 121 -2.51 -0.69 20.71
CA SER A 121 -1.53 0.08 19.96
C SER A 121 -0.17 -0.61 19.97
N ILE A 122 0.48 -0.65 18.82
CA ILE A 122 1.87 -1.03 18.61
C ILE A 122 2.60 0.25 18.27
N ASN A 123 3.16 0.92 19.28
CA ASN A 123 3.86 2.18 19.10
C ASN A 123 5.28 1.91 18.62
N PHE A 124 5.78 2.74 17.74
CA PHE A 124 7.13 2.56 17.24
C PHE A 124 7.84 3.85 16.88
N LYS A 125 9.14 3.77 16.73
CA LYS A 125 9.99 4.81 16.16
C LYS A 125 11.04 4.19 15.24
N TYR A 126 11.59 4.98 14.36
CA TYR A 126 12.75 4.60 13.56
C TYR A 126 14.03 4.95 14.36
N PRO A 127 14.89 3.97 14.71
CA PRO A 127 16.11 4.25 15.49
C PRO A 127 17.06 5.22 14.79
N GLU A 128 17.03 5.28 13.47
CA GLU A 128 17.87 6.14 12.66
C GLU A 128 17.34 7.58 12.59
N GLN A 129 16.07 7.82 12.93
CA GLN A 129 15.49 9.17 12.94
C GLN A 129 15.89 9.93 14.21
N SER A 130 16.98 10.68 14.15
CA SER A 130 17.49 11.49 15.27
C SER A 130 17.08 12.95 15.19
N ASP A 131 16.62 13.42 14.04
CA ASP A 131 16.22 14.79 13.77
C ASP A 131 14.73 14.83 13.36
N PHE A 132 13.95 15.65 14.07
CA PHE A 132 12.51 15.86 13.87
C PHE A 132 12.19 17.29 13.40
N ASN A 133 13.15 18.00 12.86
CA ASN A 133 12.90 19.26 12.19
C ASN A 133 12.26 19.00 10.82
N TYR A 134 11.44 19.94 10.39
CA TYR A 134 10.76 19.88 9.09
C TYR A 134 11.71 19.58 7.93
N LYS A 135 11.40 18.55 7.16
CA LYS A 135 12.12 18.17 5.94
C LYS A 135 11.13 18.06 4.79
N ARG A 136 11.37 18.79 3.73
CA ARG A 136 10.54 18.70 2.52
C ARG A 136 10.67 17.33 1.80
N LEU A 137 11.83 16.73 1.89
CA LEU A 137 12.12 15.39 1.34
C LEU A 137 12.29 14.44 2.52
N SER A 138 11.16 13.87 2.96
CA SER A 138 11.13 12.90 4.06
C SER A 138 11.85 11.59 3.72
N GLU A 139 12.47 11.00 4.74
CA GLU A 139 13.07 9.66 4.66
C GLU A 139 12.30 8.64 5.50
N PHE A 140 11.54 9.11 6.49
CA PHE A 140 10.83 8.30 7.49
C PHE A 140 9.30 8.42 7.41
N ASP A 141 8.80 8.86 6.29
CA ASP A 141 7.41 8.72 5.91
C ASP A 141 7.12 7.30 5.45
N ALA A 142 5.94 6.77 5.69
CA ALA A 142 5.61 5.38 5.33
C ALA A 142 4.15 5.26 4.91
N GLU A 143 3.91 4.48 3.85
CA GLU A 143 2.64 4.45 3.14
C GLU A 143 2.12 3.03 2.88
N ALA A 144 2.91 1.98 3.17
CA ALA A 144 2.44 0.62 3.00
C ALA A 144 2.75 -0.23 4.22
N LEU A 145 1.75 -1.02 4.61
CA LEU A 145 1.81 -1.96 5.72
C LEU A 145 1.36 -3.34 5.25
N ILE A 146 2.18 -4.36 5.44
CA ILE A 146 1.75 -5.74 5.20
C ILE A 146 1.84 -6.60 6.44
N SER A 147 0.94 -7.57 6.53
CA SER A 147 0.94 -8.63 7.54
C SER A 147 1.64 -9.86 6.95
N ILE A 148 2.76 -10.24 7.54
CA ILE A 148 3.54 -11.40 7.08
C ILE A 148 3.99 -12.25 8.26
N GLU A 149 3.59 -13.51 8.28
CA GLU A 149 3.85 -14.42 9.41
C GLU A 149 3.41 -13.78 10.75
N ASN A 150 4.29 -13.71 11.75
CA ASN A 150 4.03 -13.09 13.04
C ASN A 150 4.43 -11.61 13.12
N ASN A 151 4.66 -10.97 11.98
CA ASN A 151 5.19 -9.62 11.90
C ASN A 151 4.32 -8.70 11.03
N LEU A 152 4.52 -7.41 11.26
CA LEU A 152 4.11 -6.33 10.37
C LEU A 152 5.35 -5.80 9.67
N LEU A 153 5.26 -5.56 8.39
CA LEU A 153 6.33 -4.98 7.58
C LEU A 153 5.87 -3.64 7.02
N ILE A 154 6.65 -2.61 7.32
CA ILE A 154 6.43 -1.22 6.92
C ILE A 154 7.33 -0.90 5.73
N PHE A 155 6.77 -0.23 4.74
CA PHE A 155 7.48 0.28 3.56
C PHE A 155 7.48 1.80 3.61
N THR A 156 8.68 2.40 3.65
CA THR A 156 8.78 3.85 3.70
C THR A 156 8.55 4.50 2.33
N LYS A 157 8.01 5.71 2.37
CA LYS A 157 7.90 6.65 1.26
C LYS A 157 9.13 7.57 1.27
N ASN A 158 10.33 7.02 1.01
CA ASN A 158 11.56 7.80 1.07
C ASN A 158 11.67 8.74 -0.15
N ARG A 159 11.19 9.98 0.02
CA ARG A 159 11.18 10.99 -1.05
C ARG A 159 12.58 11.50 -1.41
N ALA A 160 13.51 11.44 -0.46
CA ALA A 160 14.88 11.91 -0.68
C ALA A 160 15.66 10.99 -1.63
N LYS A 161 15.47 9.69 -1.52
CA LYS A 161 16.25 8.68 -2.26
C LYS A 161 15.47 7.95 -3.35
N LYS A 162 14.13 8.07 -3.37
CA LYS A 162 13.22 7.29 -4.24
C LYS A 162 13.45 5.78 -4.12
N ILE A 163 13.52 5.33 -2.88
CA ILE A 163 13.59 3.92 -2.46
C ILE A 163 12.52 3.68 -1.42
N SER A 164 12.25 2.42 -1.10
CA SER A 164 11.48 2.07 0.08
C SER A 164 12.38 1.30 1.05
N ASP A 165 12.59 1.85 2.23
CA ASP A 165 13.23 1.16 3.34
C ASP A 165 12.19 0.27 4.05
N LEU A 166 12.58 -0.96 4.40
CA LEU A 166 11.71 -1.96 4.99
C LEU A 166 12.01 -2.12 6.46
N TYR A 167 10.98 -1.92 7.28
CA TYR A 167 11.06 -2.06 8.72
C TYR A 167 10.09 -3.12 9.22
N ILE A 168 10.52 -3.92 10.21
CA ILE A 168 9.73 -5.01 10.78
C ILE A 168 9.36 -4.70 12.23
N LEU A 169 8.10 -5.02 12.58
CA LEU A 169 7.53 -4.93 13.92
C LEU A 169 6.83 -6.24 14.30
N PRO A 170 6.79 -6.63 15.58
CA PRO A 170 5.93 -7.73 16.03
C PRO A 170 4.45 -7.29 16.04
N LYS A 171 3.53 -8.24 15.86
CA LYS A 171 2.07 -8.01 15.94
C LYS A 171 1.51 -7.87 17.37
N THR A 172 2.36 -7.63 18.34
CA THR A 172 1.97 -7.54 19.76
C THR A 172 1.99 -6.11 20.25
N LYS A 173 1.00 -5.75 21.11
CA LYS A 173 0.97 -4.46 21.78
C LYS A 173 2.29 -4.15 22.49
N GLY A 174 2.78 -2.93 22.35
CA GLY A 174 4.02 -2.50 22.98
C GLY A 174 4.62 -1.25 22.36
N GLU A 175 5.85 -0.94 22.77
CA GLU A 175 6.67 0.13 22.22
C GLU A 175 7.95 -0.46 21.63
N TYR A 176 8.27 -0.11 20.39
CA TYR A 176 9.32 -0.75 19.64
C TYR A 176 10.23 0.23 18.90
N ASP A 177 11.48 -0.14 18.83
CA ASP A 177 12.38 0.35 17.81
C ASP A 177 12.14 -0.47 16.54
N ALA A 178 11.61 0.14 15.48
CA ALA A 178 11.37 -0.54 14.22
C ALA A 178 12.70 -1.03 13.63
N LYS A 179 12.82 -2.33 13.38
CA LYS A 179 14.06 -2.89 12.89
C LYS A 179 14.12 -2.84 11.38
N LYS A 180 15.07 -2.08 10.83
CA LYS A 180 15.33 -2.09 9.39
C LYS A 180 15.87 -3.45 8.95
N ILE A 181 15.25 -4.06 7.93
CA ILE A 181 15.63 -5.37 7.38
C ILE A 181 16.14 -5.30 5.95
N GLY A 182 15.97 -4.19 5.27
CA GLY A 182 16.46 -3.99 3.91
C GLY A 182 15.92 -2.72 3.26
N SER A 183 16.13 -2.62 1.96
CA SER A 183 15.62 -1.53 1.13
C SER A 183 15.28 -2.07 -0.26
N LEU A 184 14.21 -1.57 -0.87
CA LEU A 184 13.86 -1.81 -2.26
C LEU A 184 14.24 -0.59 -3.11
N ASN A 185 14.95 -0.83 -4.19
CA ASN A 185 15.26 0.22 -5.17
C ASN A 185 14.09 0.40 -6.14
N THR A 186 13.03 1.01 -5.65
CA THR A 186 11.78 1.21 -6.41
C THR A 186 11.91 2.24 -7.53
N LYS A 187 12.91 3.15 -7.46
CA LYS A 187 13.07 4.31 -8.34
C LYS A 187 11.86 5.23 -8.40
N SER A 188 10.92 5.01 -7.52
CA SER A 188 9.65 5.71 -7.37
C SER A 188 9.29 5.81 -5.89
N ILE A 189 8.27 6.57 -5.58
CA ILE A 189 7.77 6.79 -4.23
C ILE A 189 6.60 5.83 -4.00
N VAL A 190 6.72 4.91 -3.03
CA VAL A 190 5.65 3.97 -2.66
C VAL A 190 4.47 4.73 -2.05
N THR A 191 3.25 4.33 -2.38
CA THR A 191 1.98 4.94 -1.94
C THR A 191 0.99 3.92 -1.35
N GLY A 192 1.27 2.64 -1.36
CA GLY A 192 0.45 1.58 -0.77
C GLY A 192 1.00 0.20 -1.08
N GLY A 193 0.48 -0.84 -0.44
CA GLY A 193 0.99 -2.18 -0.69
C GLY A 193 0.11 -3.32 -0.19
N ASP A 194 0.30 -4.49 -0.76
CA ASP A 194 -0.32 -5.74 -0.33
C ASP A 194 0.62 -6.93 -0.55
N PHE A 195 0.47 -7.93 0.27
CA PHE A 195 1.23 -9.17 0.18
C PHE A 195 0.31 -10.40 0.25
N ASN A 196 0.37 -11.20 -0.80
CA ASN A 196 -0.31 -12.51 -0.81
C ASN A 196 0.70 -13.61 -0.46
N SER A 197 0.53 -14.22 0.71
CA SER A 197 1.45 -15.24 1.23
C SER A 197 1.39 -16.57 0.48
N GLU A 198 0.25 -16.93 -0.12
CA GLU A 198 0.10 -18.17 -0.91
C GLU A 198 0.87 -18.07 -2.23
N LEU A 199 0.88 -16.88 -2.83
CA LEU A 199 1.58 -16.60 -4.08
C LEU A 199 3.04 -16.15 -3.85
N ASN A 200 3.42 -15.84 -2.61
CA ASN A 200 4.67 -15.12 -2.28
C ASN A 200 4.86 -13.86 -3.13
N LEU A 201 3.76 -13.14 -3.35
CA LEU A 201 3.67 -11.99 -4.22
C LEU A 201 3.49 -10.71 -3.40
N LEU A 202 4.41 -9.77 -3.55
CA LEU A 202 4.29 -8.41 -3.06
C LEU A 202 3.89 -7.51 -4.23
N ALA A 203 2.85 -6.72 -4.04
CA ALA A 203 2.44 -5.65 -4.94
C ALA A 203 2.46 -4.32 -4.21
N LEU A 204 3.07 -3.30 -4.81
CA LEU A 204 3.07 -1.95 -4.28
C LEU A 204 2.50 -1.00 -5.33
N THR A 205 1.79 0.03 -4.90
CA THR A 205 1.53 1.22 -5.69
C THR A 205 2.66 2.22 -5.50
N SER A 206 2.96 2.99 -6.53
CA SER A 206 4.02 3.99 -6.47
C SER A 206 3.82 5.10 -7.48
N THR A 207 4.49 6.24 -7.25
CA THR A 207 4.51 7.36 -8.20
C THR A 207 5.93 7.84 -8.47
N ILE A 208 6.17 8.26 -9.71
CA ILE A 208 7.41 8.96 -10.11
C ILE A 208 7.18 10.47 -10.08
N SER A 209 5.97 10.88 -10.45
CA SER A 209 5.49 12.26 -10.45
C SER A 209 4.00 12.29 -10.10
N PHE A 210 3.44 13.44 -9.81
CA PHE A 210 2.01 13.59 -9.43
C PHE A 210 0.99 13.09 -10.46
N ASP A 211 1.43 12.73 -11.66
CA ASP A 211 0.56 12.33 -12.78
C ASP A 211 0.82 10.90 -13.28
N GLU A 212 1.81 10.22 -12.73
CA GLU A 212 2.27 8.90 -13.21
C GLU A 212 2.32 7.89 -12.07
N TYR A 213 1.40 6.95 -12.07
CA TYR A 213 1.30 5.90 -11.06
C TYR A 213 1.61 4.54 -11.65
N TYR A 214 2.21 3.69 -10.82
CA TYR A 214 2.69 2.37 -11.21
C TYR A 214 2.33 1.32 -10.17
N MET A 215 2.11 0.10 -10.64
CA MET A 215 2.18 -1.11 -9.81
C MET A 215 3.59 -1.68 -9.91
N LEU A 216 4.19 -1.96 -8.77
CA LEU A 216 5.46 -2.68 -8.64
C LEU A 216 5.15 -4.10 -8.16
N ILE A 217 5.50 -5.09 -8.97
CA ILE A 217 5.22 -6.50 -8.67
C ILE A 217 6.54 -7.21 -8.38
N ILE A 218 6.61 -7.83 -7.21
CA ILE A 218 7.79 -8.56 -6.73
C ILE A 218 7.38 -9.98 -6.40
N LYS A 219 7.85 -10.94 -7.20
CA LYS A 219 7.62 -12.37 -7.01
C LYS A 219 8.62 -12.96 -6.04
N ASN A 220 8.22 -14.05 -5.37
CA ASN A 220 9.04 -14.76 -4.39
C ASN A 220 9.56 -13.84 -3.28
N PHE A 221 8.74 -12.88 -2.86
CA PHE A 221 9.06 -12.00 -1.75
C PHE A 221 9.03 -12.78 -0.42
N SER A 222 9.95 -12.48 0.48
CA SER A 222 10.05 -13.09 1.80
C SER A 222 10.72 -12.15 2.80
N LEU A 223 10.60 -12.46 4.10
CA LEU A 223 11.27 -11.71 5.17
C LEU A 223 12.81 -11.74 5.09
N SER A 224 13.39 -12.72 4.39
CA SER A 224 14.80 -12.70 4.03
C SER A 224 15.01 -11.75 2.86
N VAL A 225 14.89 -10.44 3.12
CA VAL A 225 14.95 -9.40 2.10
C VAL A 225 16.27 -9.48 1.34
N LYS A 226 16.16 -9.66 0.04
CA LYS A 226 17.30 -9.61 -0.89
C LYS A 226 17.44 -8.18 -1.41
N ASN A 227 18.67 -7.70 -1.58
CA ASN A 227 18.91 -6.37 -2.14
C ASN A 227 18.69 -6.29 -3.67
N ASP A 228 18.43 -7.42 -4.31
CA ASP A 228 18.38 -7.61 -5.77
C ASP A 228 17.08 -8.25 -6.25
N TYR A 229 15.95 -7.94 -5.60
CA TYR A 229 14.66 -8.34 -6.13
C TYR A 229 14.43 -7.76 -7.53
N GLU A 230 13.99 -8.62 -8.44
CA GLU A 230 13.44 -8.18 -9.72
C GLU A 230 12.08 -7.51 -9.46
N ILE A 231 11.94 -6.26 -9.90
CA ILE A 231 10.73 -5.46 -9.74
C ILE A 231 10.14 -5.23 -11.12
N ASP A 232 9.04 -5.91 -11.40
CA ASP A 232 8.25 -5.64 -12.59
C ASP A 232 7.42 -4.38 -12.36
N MET A 233 7.57 -3.38 -13.22
CA MET A 233 6.90 -2.08 -13.09
C MET A 233 5.87 -1.90 -14.22
N TYR A 234 4.62 -1.69 -13.85
CA TYR A 234 3.49 -1.54 -14.75
C TYR A 234 2.80 -0.20 -14.53
N GLU A 235 2.67 0.61 -15.58
CA GLU A 235 1.95 1.88 -15.50
C GLU A 235 0.45 1.62 -15.21
N ILE A 236 -0.16 2.44 -14.36
CA ILE A 236 -1.60 2.37 -14.05
C ILE A 236 -2.32 3.34 -15.01
N PRO A 237 -3.12 2.83 -15.96
CA PRO A 237 -3.66 3.64 -17.07
C PRO A 237 -4.94 4.39 -16.68
N ILE A 238 -4.90 5.22 -15.63
CA ILE A 238 -6.10 5.86 -15.05
C ILE A 238 -6.08 7.39 -15.05
N GLY A 239 -5.01 7.99 -15.60
CA GLY A 239 -4.85 9.44 -15.64
C GLY A 239 -4.41 10.05 -14.31
N LYS A 240 -4.65 11.34 -14.14
CA LYS A 240 -4.24 12.12 -12.97
C LYS A 240 -5.15 11.83 -11.79
N THR A 241 -4.70 10.97 -10.88
CA THR A 241 -5.37 10.68 -9.62
C THR A 241 -4.42 9.92 -8.72
N GLN A 242 -4.37 10.25 -7.43
CA GLN A 242 -3.50 9.55 -6.48
C GLN A 242 -3.99 8.12 -6.26
N VAL A 243 -3.12 7.15 -6.53
CA VAL A 243 -3.38 5.74 -6.23
C VAL A 243 -2.72 5.41 -4.90
N GLU A 244 -3.52 5.09 -3.90
CA GLU A 244 -3.07 4.97 -2.52
C GLU A 244 -3.21 3.54 -1.97
N ALA A 245 -3.90 2.64 -2.67
CA ALA A 245 -4.00 1.27 -2.20
C ALA A 245 -4.04 0.24 -3.32
N ILE A 246 -3.63 -0.98 -2.98
CA ILE A 246 -3.66 -2.14 -3.87
C ILE A 246 -4.05 -3.40 -3.09
N LYS A 247 -4.87 -4.28 -3.72
CA LYS A 247 -5.20 -5.61 -3.21
C LYS A 247 -4.98 -6.68 -4.26
N ILE A 248 -4.17 -7.67 -3.95
CA ILE A 248 -3.87 -8.81 -4.80
C ILE A 248 -5.05 -9.79 -4.75
N ILE A 249 -5.58 -10.18 -5.92
CA ILE A 249 -6.59 -11.23 -6.03
C ILE A 249 -5.97 -12.53 -6.54
N ASP A 250 -5.17 -12.43 -7.59
CA ASP A 250 -4.36 -13.51 -8.15
C ASP A 250 -3.08 -12.94 -8.75
N GLU A 251 -2.23 -13.77 -9.38
CA GLU A 251 -0.94 -13.36 -9.94
C GLU A 251 -1.01 -12.21 -10.96
N ASN A 252 -2.17 -11.99 -11.57
CA ASN A 252 -2.36 -11.02 -12.65
C ASN A 252 -3.54 -10.06 -12.41
N THR A 253 -4.27 -10.18 -11.30
CA THR A 253 -5.49 -9.43 -11.04
C THR A 253 -5.40 -8.69 -9.71
N PHE A 254 -5.63 -7.39 -9.77
CA PHE A 254 -5.48 -6.47 -8.63
C PHE A 254 -6.68 -5.55 -8.54
N TRP A 255 -7.04 -5.18 -7.31
CA TRP A 255 -7.88 -4.02 -7.07
C TRP A 255 -7.03 -2.89 -6.53
N ILE A 256 -7.35 -1.67 -6.93
CA ILE A 256 -6.71 -0.45 -6.44
C ILE A 256 -7.76 0.57 -6.07
N THR A 257 -7.42 1.48 -5.18
CA THR A 257 -8.20 2.70 -4.95
C THR A 257 -7.39 3.94 -5.32
N SER A 258 -8.10 4.98 -5.68
CA SER A 258 -7.54 6.31 -5.88
C SER A 258 -8.38 7.37 -5.19
N GLU A 259 -7.72 8.42 -4.74
CA GLU A 259 -8.35 9.57 -4.11
C GLU A 259 -9.06 10.50 -5.10
N ASP A 260 -9.84 11.45 -4.55
CA ASP A 260 -10.41 12.57 -5.29
C ASP A 260 -9.52 13.81 -5.17
N GLU A 261 -8.68 14.07 -6.17
CA GLU A 261 -7.80 15.24 -6.19
C GLU A 261 -8.45 16.53 -6.72
N SER A 262 -9.68 16.48 -7.18
CA SER A 262 -10.29 17.66 -7.79
C SER A 262 -11.81 17.71 -7.55
N SER A 263 -12.36 18.92 -7.48
CA SER A 263 -13.81 19.15 -7.37
C SER A 263 -14.65 18.55 -8.52
N SER A 264 -14.02 17.99 -9.53
CA SER A 264 -14.64 17.37 -10.70
C SER A 264 -14.36 15.88 -10.83
N SER A 265 -13.51 15.30 -10.00
CA SER A 265 -13.23 13.87 -9.90
C SER A 265 -13.92 13.27 -8.67
N SER A 266 -13.78 11.99 -8.47
CA SER A 266 -14.19 11.29 -7.26
C SER A 266 -13.22 10.15 -7.02
N ALA A 267 -13.06 9.76 -5.76
CA ALA A 267 -12.36 8.55 -5.40
C ALA A 267 -12.92 7.34 -6.16
N ARG A 268 -12.07 6.40 -6.53
CA ARG A 268 -12.42 5.28 -7.42
C ARG A 268 -11.93 3.95 -6.84
N LEU A 269 -12.71 2.91 -7.08
CA LEU A 269 -12.33 1.50 -6.86
C LEU A 269 -12.21 0.83 -8.23
N MET A 270 -11.03 0.35 -8.56
CA MET A 270 -10.72 -0.13 -9.90
C MET A 270 -10.13 -1.54 -9.88
N LYS A 271 -10.49 -2.35 -10.89
CA LYS A 271 -9.91 -3.68 -11.09
C LYS A 271 -9.01 -3.68 -12.30
N ILE A 272 -7.76 -4.02 -12.09
CA ILE A 272 -6.73 -4.09 -13.15
C ILE A 272 -6.32 -5.55 -13.36
N LYS A 273 -6.08 -5.90 -14.63
CA LYS A 273 -5.49 -7.18 -15.02
C LYS A 273 -4.23 -6.90 -15.85
N LEU A 274 -3.13 -7.58 -15.49
CA LEU A 274 -1.88 -7.66 -16.26
C LEU A 274 -2.00 -8.64 -17.42
#